data_858c74a64e5a96396159c31fe0ff4675
#
_entry.id   858c74a64e5a96396159c31fe0ff4675
#
_cell.length_a   1.000
_cell.length_b   1.000
_cell.length_c   1.000
_cell.angle_alpha   90.00
_cell.angle_beta   90.00
_cell.angle_gamma   90.00
#
_symmetry.space_group_name_H-M   'P 1'
#
loop_
_entity.id
_entity.type
_entity.pdbx_description
1 polymer ?
#
loop_
_entity_poly.entity_id
_entity_poly.type
_entity_poly.pdbx_seq_one_letter_code
_entity_poly.pdbx_strand_id
1 'polypeptide(L)'
;CSFASGVRTDKTDMAAYIAALKEDIRLGAEIARDCGFKIRSMYMGGGTPTVLTESELEDVLSYALGQYGGYGREFTVEAGRPDTITKKKLEIIKSMGAGRISINPQTMCQRTLELVGRSHTPKDIADCLDMARAVGFNSINMDVIAGLPGEDMADMEHTLSEIRKLEPDNLTVHTLAIKRSSRLKQSLGSYELPDGDTVEKMVQLGMEYAQSMG
;
A
#
# COMPACT_ATOMS: atom_id res chain seq x y z
N CYS A 1 5.95 -10.14 -6.33
CA CYS A 1 5.38 -9.13 -7.24
C CYS A 1 5.80 -9.42 -8.67
N SER A 2 4.92 -9.18 -9.64
CA SER A 2 5.19 -9.37 -11.07
C SER A 2 5.34 -8.04 -11.83
N PHE A 3 5.20 -6.93 -11.14
CA PHE A 3 5.41 -5.62 -11.73
C PHE A 3 6.91 -5.38 -12.00
N ALA A 4 7.20 -4.58 -13.00
CA ALA A 4 8.55 -4.11 -13.23
C ALA A 4 9.02 -3.35 -11.97
N SER A 5 9.92 -3.96 -11.23
CA SER A 5 10.46 -3.41 -10.00
C SER A 5 11.96 -3.55 -9.99
N GLY A 6 12.66 -2.52 -9.57
CA GLY A 6 14.10 -2.50 -9.39
C GLY A 6 14.46 -2.06 -7.98
N VAL A 7 15.61 -2.52 -7.49
CA VAL A 7 16.21 -1.93 -6.30
C VAL A 7 16.75 -0.56 -6.69
N ARG A 8 16.47 0.45 -5.89
CA ARG A 8 17.07 1.79 -6.09
C ARG A 8 18.58 1.69 -5.91
N THR A 9 19.29 1.63 -7.03
CA THR A 9 20.76 1.48 -7.06
C THR A 9 21.49 2.79 -7.33
N ASP A 10 20.82 3.76 -7.99
CA ASP A 10 21.40 5.05 -8.36
C ASP A 10 20.37 6.18 -8.21
N LYS A 11 20.82 7.33 -7.69
CA LYS A 11 19.99 8.56 -7.60
C LYS A 11 19.63 9.11 -8.98
N THR A 12 20.44 8.88 -9.97
CA THR A 12 20.24 9.32 -11.36
C THR A 12 19.02 8.64 -11.97
N ASP A 13 18.82 7.35 -11.72
CA ASP A 13 17.65 6.59 -12.21
C ASP A 13 16.34 7.12 -11.64
N MET A 14 16.32 7.53 -10.37
CA MET A 14 15.14 8.09 -9.74
C MET A 14 14.77 9.46 -10.33
N ALA A 15 15.74 10.31 -10.60
CA ALA A 15 15.48 11.60 -11.22
C ALA A 15 14.90 11.45 -12.64
N ALA A 16 15.43 10.52 -13.44
CA ALA A 16 14.91 10.21 -14.76
C ALA A 16 13.49 9.64 -14.69
N TYR A 17 13.21 8.75 -13.72
CA TYR A 17 11.89 8.22 -13.48
C TYR A 17 10.88 9.31 -13.11
N ILE A 18 11.24 10.22 -12.20
CA ILE A 18 10.37 11.32 -11.79
C ILE A 18 10.09 12.26 -12.97
N ALA A 19 11.08 12.54 -13.79
CA ALA A 19 10.91 13.36 -14.99
C ALA A 19 9.91 12.71 -15.98
N ALA A 20 10.06 11.40 -16.24
CA ALA A 20 9.14 10.66 -17.08
C ALA A 20 7.71 10.60 -16.49
N LEU A 21 7.59 10.35 -15.19
CA LEU A 21 6.30 10.36 -14.49
C LEU A 21 5.60 11.72 -14.60
N LYS A 22 6.33 12.82 -14.46
CA LYS A 22 5.78 14.17 -14.62
C LYS A 22 5.31 14.42 -16.05
N GLU A 23 6.01 13.90 -17.04
CA GLU A 23 5.58 14.00 -18.43
C GLU A 23 4.28 13.20 -18.67
N ASP A 24 4.17 11.99 -18.13
CA ASP A 24 2.93 11.21 -18.19
C ASP A 24 1.77 11.93 -17.49
N ILE A 25 2.02 12.55 -16.33
CA ILE A 25 1.02 13.37 -15.62
C ILE A 25 0.58 14.55 -16.48
N ARG A 26 1.50 15.24 -17.14
CA ARG A 26 1.21 16.38 -18.04
C ARG A 26 0.33 15.94 -19.20
N LEU A 27 0.73 14.89 -19.90
CA LEU A 27 -0.02 14.34 -21.05
C LEU A 27 -1.42 13.86 -20.63
N GLY A 28 -1.51 13.14 -19.50
CA GLY A 28 -2.80 12.70 -18.96
C GLY A 28 -3.73 13.86 -18.60
N ALA A 29 -3.17 14.93 -18.04
CA ALA A 29 -3.93 16.13 -17.71
C ALA A 29 -4.41 16.88 -18.96
N GLU A 30 -3.63 16.91 -20.03
CA GLU A 30 -4.04 17.47 -21.34
C GLU A 30 -5.22 16.68 -21.92
N ILE A 31 -5.12 15.35 -21.97
CA ILE A 31 -6.20 14.47 -22.42
C ILE A 31 -7.47 14.70 -21.59
N ALA A 32 -7.33 14.78 -20.26
CA ALA A 32 -8.47 15.02 -19.38
C ALA A 32 -9.17 16.35 -19.66
N ARG A 33 -8.40 17.43 -19.92
CA ARG A 33 -8.92 18.74 -20.29
C ARG A 33 -9.62 18.72 -21.65
N ASP A 34 -8.97 18.13 -22.66
CA ASP A 34 -9.51 18.07 -24.02
C ASP A 34 -10.82 17.26 -24.09
N CYS A 35 -10.92 16.22 -23.26
CA CYS A 35 -12.15 15.42 -23.13
C CYS A 35 -13.19 16.04 -22.18
N GLY A 36 -12.90 17.14 -21.53
CA GLY A 36 -13.80 17.77 -20.56
C GLY A 36 -13.99 16.95 -19.26
N PHE A 37 -13.04 16.08 -18.92
CA PHE A 37 -13.11 15.28 -17.71
C PHE A 37 -12.85 16.12 -16.46
N LYS A 38 -13.60 15.81 -15.40
CA LYS A 38 -13.36 16.35 -14.05
C LYS A 38 -12.77 15.26 -13.17
N ILE A 39 -11.61 15.52 -12.61
CA ILE A 39 -10.96 14.58 -11.69
C ILE A 39 -11.75 14.55 -10.38
N ARG A 40 -12.25 13.38 -10.02
CA ARG A 40 -13.03 13.17 -8.78
C ARG A 40 -12.20 12.53 -7.68
N SER A 41 -11.28 11.64 -8.02
CA SER A 41 -10.40 10.97 -7.07
C SER A 41 -8.98 10.95 -7.60
N MET A 42 -8.02 10.99 -6.69
CA MET A 42 -6.60 10.83 -6.94
C MET A 42 -6.06 9.71 -6.09
N TYR A 43 -5.29 8.83 -6.70
CA TYR A 43 -4.65 7.71 -6.00
C TYR A 43 -3.18 7.64 -6.41
N MET A 44 -2.28 7.74 -5.44
CA MET A 44 -0.86 7.52 -5.65
C MET A 44 -0.48 6.16 -5.06
N GLY A 45 -0.23 5.21 -5.94
CA GLY A 45 0.11 3.84 -5.59
C GLY A 45 1.22 3.30 -6.48
N GLY A 46 1.35 1.98 -6.57
CA GLY A 46 2.31 1.29 -7.42
C GLY A 46 3.34 0.50 -6.65
N GLY A 47 4.64 0.82 -6.79
CA GLY A 47 5.70 0.12 -6.06
C GLY A 47 5.66 0.45 -4.57
N THR A 48 6.08 1.63 -4.21
CA THR A 48 6.01 2.16 -2.83
C THR A 48 6.24 3.67 -2.89
N PRO A 49 5.20 4.51 -2.89
CA PRO A 49 5.35 5.96 -2.97
C PRO A 49 6.28 6.56 -1.91
N THR A 50 6.26 6.00 -0.72
CA THR A 50 7.10 6.46 0.41
C THR A 50 8.59 6.09 0.30
N VAL A 51 9.02 5.41 -0.76
CA VAL A 51 10.46 5.26 -1.11
C VAL A 51 11.05 6.57 -1.60
N LEU A 52 10.23 7.46 -2.16
CA LEU A 52 10.65 8.80 -2.54
C LEU A 52 11.18 9.57 -1.31
N THR A 53 12.19 10.41 -1.52
CA THR A 53 12.61 11.37 -0.49
C THR A 53 11.49 12.36 -0.21
N GLU A 54 11.57 13.09 0.87
CA GLU A 54 10.57 14.10 1.24
C GLU A 54 10.37 15.13 0.13
N SER A 55 11.46 15.64 -0.45
CA SER A 55 11.42 16.61 -1.54
C SER A 55 10.89 16.03 -2.85
N GLU A 56 11.25 14.79 -3.20
CA GLU A 56 10.73 14.11 -4.38
C GLU A 56 9.23 13.85 -4.26
N LEU A 57 8.77 13.44 -3.08
CA LEU A 57 7.36 13.18 -2.78
C LEU A 57 6.52 14.45 -2.90
N GLU A 58 6.98 15.54 -2.27
CA GLU A 58 6.35 16.85 -2.35
C GLU A 58 6.28 17.38 -3.78
N ASP A 59 7.38 17.24 -4.53
CA ASP A 59 7.49 17.68 -5.92
C ASP A 59 6.52 16.93 -6.85
N VAL A 60 6.43 15.61 -6.75
CA VAL A 60 5.51 14.81 -7.57
C VAL A 60 4.05 15.10 -7.22
N LEU A 61 3.71 15.17 -5.93
CA LEU A 61 2.36 15.42 -5.48
C LEU A 61 1.88 16.82 -5.87
N SER A 62 2.68 17.86 -5.61
CA SER A 62 2.34 19.22 -5.99
C SER A 62 2.23 19.41 -7.51
N TYR A 63 3.11 18.75 -8.28
CA TYR A 63 3.03 18.79 -9.74
C TYR A 63 1.73 18.14 -10.25
N ALA A 64 1.38 16.95 -9.74
CA ALA A 64 0.14 16.27 -10.14
C ALA A 64 -1.11 17.10 -9.80
N LEU A 65 -1.18 17.64 -8.58
CA LEU A 65 -2.28 18.51 -8.16
C LEU A 65 -2.39 19.76 -9.04
N GLY A 66 -1.26 20.37 -9.41
CA GLY A 66 -1.23 21.53 -10.29
C GLY A 66 -1.71 21.22 -11.71
N GLN A 67 -1.28 20.09 -12.29
CA GLN A 67 -1.67 19.70 -13.65
C GLN A 67 -3.15 19.35 -13.78
N TYR A 68 -3.72 18.66 -12.80
CA TYR A 68 -5.13 18.24 -12.81
C TYR A 68 -6.09 19.27 -12.19
N GLY A 69 -5.57 20.36 -11.61
CA GLY A 69 -6.39 21.37 -10.95
C GLY A 69 -7.02 20.91 -9.63
N GLY A 70 -6.37 19.94 -8.99
CA GLY A 70 -6.85 19.31 -7.76
C GLY A 70 -7.71 18.07 -7.99
N TYR A 71 -8.49 17.69 -6.98
CA TYR A 71 -9.39 16.54 -6.98
C TYR A 71 -10.74 16.90 -6.32
N GLY A 72 -11.79 16.11 -6.59
CA GLY A 72 -13.15 16.44 -6.15
C GLY A 72 -13.63 15.77 -4.88
N ARG A 73 -13.21 14.53 -4.57
CA ARG A 73 -13.76 13.71 -3.47
C ARG A 73 -12.71 13.04 -2.60
N GLU A 74 -11.77 12.34 -3.20
CA GLU A 74 -10.84 11.47 -2.50
C GLU A 74 -9.42 11.66 -3.01
N PHE A 75 -8.48 11.76 -2.08
CA PHE A 75 -7.07 11.66 -2.37
C PHE A 75 -6.43 10.65 -1.42
N THR A 76 -5.95 9.55 -1.99
CA THR A 76 -5.32 8.44 -1.29
C THR A 76 -3.86 8.32 -1.69
N VAL A 77 -2.99 8.09 -0.72
CA VAL A 77 -1.59 7.71 -0.95
C VAL A 77 -1.31 6.36 -0.31
N GLU A 78 -0.69 5.46 -1.06
CA GLU A 78 -0.25 4.16 -0.57
C GLU A 78 1.10 4.27 0.14
N ALA A 79 1.10 4.11 1.44
CA ALA A 79 2.30 4.00 2.27
C ALA A 79 2.54 2.52 2.60
N GLY A 80 2.67 1.71 1.55
CA GLY A 80 2.58 0.26 1.61
C GLY A 80 3.70 -0.46 2.36
N ARG A 81 4.75 0.25 2.80
CA ARG A 81 5.88 -0.34 3.53
C ARG A 81 6.24 0.49 4.75
N PRO A 82 5.99 -0.01 5.97
CA PRO A 82 6.30 0.68 7.21
C PRO A 82 7.75 1.18 7.32
N ASP A 83 8.71 0.39 6.83
CA ASP A 83 10.14 0.72 6.82
C ASP A 83 10.51 1.96 5.97
N THR A 84 9.61 2.46 5.15
CA THR A 84 9.80 3.66 4.32
C THR A 84 9.00 4.88 4.81
N ILE A 85 8.16 4.70 5.81
CA ILE A 85 7.30 5.75 6.37
C ILE A 85 8.09 6.58 7.40
N THR A 86 8.00 7.90 7.28
CA THR A 86 8.46 8.84 8.29
C THR A 86 7.36 9.83 8.62
N LYS A 87 7.36 10.37 9.84
CA LYS A 87 6.40 11.40 10.24
C LYS A 87 6.38 12.58 9.26
N LYS A 88 7.56 12.99 8.79
CA LYS A 88 7.69 14.11 7.85
C LYS A 88 7.03 13.81 6.49
N LYS A 89 7.19 12.59 5.97
CA LYS A 89 6.51 12.18 4.74
C LYS A 89 4.99 12.16 4.91
N LEU A 90 4.50 11.67 6.05
CA LEU A 90 3.07 11.70 6.37
C LEU A 90 2.53 13.13 6.44
N GLU A 91 3.26 14.04 7.07
CA GLU A 91 2.92 15.45 7.13
C GLU A 91 2.86 16.10 5.74
N ILE A 92 3.82 15.80 4.85
CA ILE A 92 3.81 16.25 3.45
C ILE A 92 2.57 15.72 2.72
N ILE A 93 2.33 14.41 2.77
CA ILE A 93 1.17 13.79 2.13
C ILE A 93 -0.13 14.44 2.62
N LYS A 94 -0.25 14.66 3.92
CA LYS A 94 -1.43 15.31 4.51
C LYS A 94 -1.57 16.77 4.09
N SER A 95 -0.47 17.53 4.06
CA SER A 95 -0.48 18.94 3.64
C SER A 95 -0.86 19.11 2.17
N MET A 96 -0.58 18.12 1.32
CA MET A 96 -1.04 18.07 -0.07
C MET A 96 -2.53 17.72 -0.21
N GLY A 97 -3.23 17.49 0.89
CA GLY A 97 -4.66 17.26 0.93
C GLY A 97 -5.09 15.80 0.95
N ALA A 98 -4.16 14.84 1.01
CA ALA A 98 -4.55 13.44 1.11
C ALA A 98 -5.34 13.19 2.41
N GLY A 99 -6.58 12.74 2.25
CA GLY A 99 -7.46 12.39 3.37
C GLY A 99 -7.31 10.95 3.81
N ARG A 100 -6.90 10.08 2.88
CA ARG A 100 -6.76 8.64 3.10
C ARG A 100 -5.33 8.18 2.87
N ILE A 101 -4.88 7.25 3.72
CA ILE A 101 -3.58 6.58 3.57
C ILE A 101 -3.76 5.06 3.72
N SER A 102 -2.95 4.28 3.00
CA SER A 102 -2.93 2.83 3.13
C SER A 102 -1.61 2.38 3.74
N ILE A 103 -1.68 1.70 4.89
CA ILE A 103 -0.54 1.08 5.58
C ILE A 103 -0.74 -0.43 5.50
N ASN A 104 0.14 -1.15 4.79
CA ASN A 104 -0.13 -2.51 4.36
C ASN A 104 0.70 -3.53 5.15
N PRO A 105 0.17 -4.12 6.25
CA PRO A 105 0.84 -5.15 7.00
C PRO A 105 1.06 -6.43 6.18
N GLN A 106 0.12 -6.80 5.34
CA GLN A 106 -0.01 -8.07 4.63
C GLN A 106 -0.33 -9.25 5.57
N THR A 107 0.34 -9.35 6.69
CA THR A 107 0.14 -10.27 7.82
C THR A 107 0.74 -9.67 9.08
N MET A 108 0.31 -10.12 10.24
CA MET A 108 0.91 -9.82 11.55
C MET A 108 1.78 -10.96 12.07
N CYS A 109 2.02 -11.99 11.26
CA CYS A 109 2.92 -13.11 11.59
C CYS A 109 4.35 -12.75 11.20
N GLN A 110 5.22 -12.52 12.19
CA GLN A 110 6.62 -12.12 11.97
C GLN A 110 7.37 -13.11 11.05
N ARG A 111 7.20 -14.42 11.26
CA ARG A 111 7.84 -15.45 10.43
C ARG A 111 7.46 -15.36 8.95
N THR A 112 6.20 -15.01 8.68
CA THR A 112 5.72 -14.87 7.31
C THR A 112 6.24 -13.59 6.67
N LEU A 113 6.30 -12.47 7.41
CA LEU A 113 6.92 -11.24 6.94
C LEU A 113 8.37 -11.48 6.50
N GLU A 114 9.16 -12.18 7.29
CA GLU A 114 10.54 -12.56 6.95
C GLU A 114 10.58 -13.44 5.69
N LEU A 115 9.71 -14.45 5.63
CA LEU A 115 9.63 -15.39 4.51
C LEU A 115 9.32 -14.68 3.17
N VAL A 116 8.42 -13.68 3.19
CA VAL A 116 8.05 -12.92 1.98
C VAL A 116 8.97 -11.72 1.72
N GLY A 117 10.05 -11.57 2.49
CA GLY A 117 11.08 -10.54 2.30
C GLY A 117 10.63 -9.15 2.73
N ARG A 118 9.80 -9.06 3.76
CA ARG A 118 9.42 -7.81 4.43
C ARG A 118 10.34 -7.56 5.62
N SER A 119 10.90 -6.34 5.70
CA SER A 119 11.87 -5.99 6.76
C SER A 119 11.21 -5.43 8.02
N HIS A 120 9.93 -5.08 7.95
CA HIS A 120 9.21 -4.52 9.09
C HIS A 120 8.65 -5.60 10.03
N THR A 121 8.35 -5.20 11.24
CA THR A 121 7.72 -6.02 12.29
C THR A 121 6.26 -5.60 12.51
N PRO A 122 5.44 -6.42 13.17
CA PRO A 122 4.10 -6.01 13.62
C PRO A 122 4.10 -4.72 14.46
N LYS A 123 5.17 -4.51 15.25
CA LYS A 123 5.32 -3.27 16.02
C LYS A 123 5.49 -2.04 15.11
N ASP A 124 6.28 -2.16 14.05
CA ASP A 124 6.48 -1.05 13.11
C ASP A 124 5.16 -0.66 12.43
N ILE A 125 4.28 -1.62 12.19
CA ILE A 125 2.93 -1.37 11.65
C ILE A 125 2.10 -0.54 12.63
N ALA A 126 2.10 -0.92 13.92
CA ALA A 126 1.40 -0.17 14.96
C ALA A 126 1.96 1.25 15.10
N ASP A 127 3.27 1.38 15.16
CA ASP A 127 3.95 2.69 15.25
C ASP A 127 3.62 3.60 14.05
N CYS A 128 3.54 3.04 12.82
CA CYS A 128 3.14 3.78 11.63
C CYS A 128 1.67 4.23 11.67
N LEU A 129 0.78 3.39 12.17
CA LEU A 129 -0.63 3.73 12.35
C LEU A 129 -0.78 4.89 13.34
N ASP A 130 -0.10 4.84 14.47
CA ASP A 130 -0.11 5.90 15.49
C ASP A 130 0.43 7.22 14.93
N MET A 131 1.50 7.16 14.14
CA MET A 131 2.01 8.34 13.42
C MET A 131 0.97 8.91 12.44
N ALA A 132 0.29 8.07 11.66
CA ALA A 132 -0.71 8.51 10.72
C ALA A 132 -1.92 9.15 11.42
N ARG A 133 -2.36 8.59 12.54
CA ARG A 133 -3.40 9.19 13.40
C ARG A 133 -2.98 10.53 13.96
N ALA A 134 -1.76 10.62 14.50
CA ALA A 134 -1.22 11.86 15.03
C ALA A 134 -1.11 12.98 13.99
N VAL A 135 -0.85 12.65 12.74
CA VAL A 135 -0.86 13.59 11.60
C VAL A 135 -2.28 13.99 11.18
N GLY A 136 -3.29 13.18 11.53
CA GLY A 136 -4.71 13.51 11.34
C GLY A 136 -5.27 13.06 10.00
N PHE A 137 -4.89 11.89 9.47
CA PHE A 137 -5.57 11.28 8.33
C PHE A 137 -7.02 10.94 8.69
N ASN A 138 -7.92 11.14 7.74
CA ASN A 138 -9.36 10.93 7.95
C ASN A 138 -9.74 9.46 7.82
N SER A 139 -8.92 8.69 7.11
CA SER A 139 -9.13 7.26 6.86
C SER A 139 -7.79 6.57 6.69
N ILE A 140 -7.58 5.52 7.47
CA ILE A 140 -6.40 4.66 7.39
C ILE A 140 -6.86 3.26 6.99
N ASN A 141 -6.39 2.80 5.84
CA ASN A 141 -6.67 1.47 5.33
C ASN A 141 -5.53 0.53 5.66
N MET A 142 -5.85 -0.72 5.95
CA MET A 142 -4.89 -1.82 6.06
C MET A 142 -5.20 -2.91 5.05
N ASP A 143 -4.15 -3.41 4.36
CA ASP A 143 -4.28 -4.56 3.46
C ASP A 143 -3.68 -5.80 4.10
N VAL A 144 -4.41 -6.91 4.05
CA VAL A 144 -3.93 -8.25 4.40
C VAL A 144 -4.05 -9.19 3.22
N ILE A 145 -3.24 -10.26 3.22
CA ILE A 145 -3.24 -11.26 2.17
C ILE A 145 -3.59 -12.62 2.76
N ALA A 146 -4.69 -13.20 2.31
CA ALA A 146 -5.04 -14.59 2.57
C ALA A 146 -4.23 -15.51 1.65
N GLY A 147 -3.74 -16.61 2.19
CA GLY A 147 -3.02 -17.63 1.43
C GLY A 147 -1.51 -17.38 1.31
N LEU A 148 -0.91 -16.66 2.23
CA LEU A 148 0.54 -16.49 2.28
C LEU A 148 1.24 -17.83 2.55
N PRO A 149 2.48 -18.01 2.06
CA PRO A 149 3.24 -19.25 2.27
C PRO A 149 3.43 -19.58 3.77
N GLY A 150 3.13 -20.81 4.13
CA GLY A 150 3.29 -21.31 5.50
C GLY A 150 2.28 -20.77 6.51
N GLU A 151 1.22 -20.08 6.06
CA GLU A 151 0.12 -19.65 6.91
C GLU A 151 -1.07 -20.59 6.85
N ASP A 152 -1.72 -20.76 7.99
CA ASP A 152 -2.96 -21.49 8.16
C ASP A 152 -4.09 -20.60 8.71
N MET A 153 -5.23 -21.21 9.07
CA MET A 153 -6.37 -20.48 9.63
C MET A 153 -6.03 -19.77 10.94
N ALA A 154 -5.19 -20.36 11.79
CA ALA A 154 -4.80 -19.75 13.06
C ALA A 154 -3.93 -18.49 12.85
N ASP A 155 -3.10 -18.48 11.82
CA ASP A 155 -2.32 -17.29 11.44
C ASP A 155 -3.19 -16.15 10.94
N MET A 156 -4.22 -16.47 10.14
CA MET A 156 -5.18 -15.49 9.69
C MET A 156 -6.00 -14.93 10.86
N GLU A 157 -6.46 -15.78 11.77
CA GLU A 157 -7.14 -15.37 13.02
C GLU A 157 -6.25 -14.46 13.87
N HIS A 158 -4.98 -14.83 14.05
CA HIS A 158 -4.00 -14.01 14.74
C HIS A 158 -3.85 -12.64 14.07
N THR A 159 -3.64 -12.61 12.77
CA THR A 159 -3.49 -11.37 12.00
C THR A 159 -4.70 -10.45 12.15
N LEU A 160 -5.91 -10.97 12.00
CA LEU A 160 -7.14 -10.21 12.17
C LEU A 160 -7.33 -9.73 13.61
N SER A 161 -6.98 -10.56 14.60
CA SER A 161 -7.03 -10.18 16.02
C SER A 161 -6.10 -9.02 16.35
N GLU A 162 -4.88 -9.04 15.81
CA GLU A 162 -3.93 -7.92 16.00
C GLU A 162 -4.42 -6.65 15.31
N ILE A 163 -4.95 -6.75 14.08
CA ILE A 163 -5.54 -5.62 13.36
C ILE A 163 -6.74 -5.03 14.11
N ARG A 164 -7.54 -5.87 14.78
CA ARG A 164 -8.65 -5.38 15.62
C ARG A 164 -8.19 -4.44 16.73
N LYS A 165 -7.07 -4.74 17.35
CA LYS A 165 -6.50 -3.88 18.41
C LYS A 165 -6.02 -2.55 17.85
N LEU A 166 -5.67 -2.53 16.59
CA LEU A 166 -5.20 -1.32 15.89
C LEU A 166 -6.35 -0.44 15.38
N GLU A 167 -7.57 -0.96 15.27
CA GLU A 167 -8.78 -0.22 14.88
C GLU A 167 -8.60 0.64 13.60
N PRO A 168 -8.18 0.08 12.45
CA PRO A 168 -8.12 0.85 11.21
C PRO A 168 -9.53 1.23 10.75
N ASP A 169 -9.64 2.30 9.96
CA ASP A 169 -10.93 2.73 9.40
C ASP A 169 -11.41 1.82 8.26
N ASN A 170 -10.49 1.12 7.61
CA ASN A 170 -10.80 0.18 6.54
C ASN A 170 -9.84 -1.01 6.56
N LEU A 171 -10.36 -2.16 6.21
CA LEU A 171 -9.59 -3.38 5.99
C LEU A 171 -9.85 -3.92 4.58
N THR A 172 -8.79 -4.22 3.86
CA THR A 172 -8.86 -4.90 2.56
C THR A 172 -8.22 -6.27 2.68
N VAL A 173 -8.96 -7.31 2.32
CA VAL A 173 -8.45 -8.69 2.31
C VAL A 173 -8.23 -9.11 0.86
N HIS A 174 -6.98 -9.35 0.50
CA HIS A 174 -6.58 -9.85 -0.82
C HIS A 174 -6.30 -11.35 -0.75
N THR A 175 -6.55 -12.06 -1.86
CA THR A 175 -6.04 -13.42 -2.04
C THR A 175 -4.68 -13.38 -2.72
N LEU A 176 -3.75 -14.20 -2.25
CA LEU A 176 -2.43 -14.32 -2.87
C LEU A 176 -2.55 -14.76 -4.33
N ALA A 177 -2.12 -13.91 -5.24
CA ALA A 177 -2.05 -14.23 -6.67
C ALA A 177 -0.60 -14.49 -7.09
N ILE A 178 -0.29 -15.76 -7.43
CA ILE A 178 1.04 -16.16 -7.86
C ILE A 178 1.21 -15.88 -9.37
N LYS A 179 1.90 -14.80 -9.68
CA LYS A 179 2.19 -14.41 -11.07
C LYS A 179 3.39 -15.15 -11.63
N ARG A 180 3.39 -15.43 -12.95
CA ARG A 180 4.44 -16.23 -13.62
C ARG A 180 5.85 -15.69 -13.44
N SER A 181 6.03 -14.35 -13.43
CA SER A 181 7.32 -13.68 -13.29
C SER A 181 7.72 -13.37 -11.85
N SER A 182 6.92 -13.76 -10.85
CA SER A 182 7.23 -13.48 -9.45
C SER A 182 8.33 -14.40 -8.92
N ARG A 183 9.17 -13.90 -7.99
CA ARG A 183 10.16 -14.72 -7.27
C ARG A 183 9.49 -15.89 -6.55
N LEU A 184 8.31 -15.68 -5.99
CA LEU A 184 7.53 -16.72 -5.33
C LEU A 184 7.23 -17.89 -6.29
N LYS A 185 6.92 -17.61 -7.58
CA LYS A 185 6.71 -18.65 -8.58
C LYS A 185 7.97 -19.45 -8.89
N GLN A 186 9.12 -18.76 -8.92
CA GLN A 186 10.42 -19.41 -9.19
C GLN A 186 10.83 -20.35 -8.06
N SER A 187 10.41 -20.05 -6.83
CA SER A 187 10.74 -20.83 -5.61
C SER A 187 9.53 -21.61 -5.07
N LEU A 188 8.50 -21.86 -5.89
CA LEU A 188 7.23 -22.43 -5.43
C LEU A 188 7.39 -23.80 -4.74
N GLY A 189 8.32 -24.63 -5.21
CA GLY A 189 8.62 -25.92 -4.59
C GLY A 189 9.27 -25.85 -3.21
N SER A 190 9.68 -24.68 -2.75
CA SER A 190 10.29 -24.44 -1.44
C SER A 190 9.29 -23.94 -0.39
N TYR A 191 8.02 -23.73 -0.77
CA TYR A 191 7.00 -23.18 0.12
C TYR A 191 5.79 -24.10 0.19
N GLU A 192 5.27 -24.30 1.38
CA GLU A 192 3.95 -24.86 1.60
C GLU A 192 2.92 -23.75 1.44
N LEU A 193 1.99 -23.94 0.52
CA LEU A 193 0.86 -23.03 0.30
C LEU A 193 -0.40 -23.67 0.86
N PRO A 194 -1.29 -22.92 1.52
CA PRO A 194 -2.59 -23.43 1.86
C PRO A 194 -3.37 -23.81 0.61
N ASP A 195 -4.24 -24.81 0.73
CA ASP A 195 -5.13 -25.21 -0.34
C ASP A 195 -6.23 -24.16 -0.61
N GLY A 196 -6.95 -24.33 -1.71
CA GLY A 196 -7.98 -23.36 -2.12
C GLY A 196 -9.11 -23.22 -1.10
N ASP A 197 -9.52 -24.32 -0.48
CA ASP A 197 -10.60 -24.32 0.52
C ASP A 197 -10.19 -23.57 1.79
N THR A 198 -8.93 -23.73 2.20
CA THR A 198 -8.36 -22.98 3.32
C THR A 198 -8.29 -21.48 3.02
N VAL A 199 -7.83 -21.11 1.82
CA VAL A 199 -7.77 -19.71 1.39
C VAL A 199 -9.17 -19.08 1.34
N GLU A 200 -10.17 -19.80 0.84
CA GLU A 200 -11.57 -19.33 0.83
C GLU A 200 -12.09 -19.07 2.25
N LYS A 201 -11.82 -19.97 3.20
CA LYS A 201 -12.17 -19.78 4.61
C LYS A 201 -11.45 -18.58 5.24
N MET A 202 -10.16 -18.35 4.90
CA MET A 202 -9.43 -17.15 5.35
C MET A 202 -10.09 -15.86 4.85
N VAL A 203 -10.50 -15.84 3.58
CA VAL A 203 -11.20 -14.67 3.01
C VAL A 203 -12.55 -14.47 3.68
N GLN A 204 -13.32 -15.55 3.88
CA GLN A 204 -14.60 -15.49 4.58
C GLN A 204 -14.45 -14.95 6.01
N LEU A 205 -13.44 -15.43 6.74
CA LEU A 205 -13.14 -14.93 8.08
C LEU A 205 -12.81 -13.43 8.07
N GLY A 206 -12.04 -12.98 7.08
CA GLY A 206 -11.73 -11.55 6.90
C GLY A 206 -12.96 -10.70 6.60
N MET A 207 -13.91 -11.22 5.82
CA MET A 207 -15.18 -10.54 5.54
C MET A 207 -16.06 -10.44 6.79
N GLU A 208 -16.23 -11.53 7.54
CA GLU A 208 -16.96 -11.55 8.81
C GLU A 208 -16.36 -10.57 9.82
N TYR A 209 -15.03 -10.54 9.85
CA TYR A 209 -14.30 -9.61 10.68
C TYR A 209 -14.59 -8.14 10.30
N ALA A 210 -14.46 -7.80 9.01
CA ALA A 210 -14.74 -6.44 8.52
C ALA A 210 -16.19 -6.02 8.84
N GLN A 211 -17.17 -6.92 8.65
CA GLN A 211 -18.57 -6.68 9.01
C GLN A 211 -18.76 -6.43 10.51
N SER A 212 -17.97 -7.06 11.36
CA SER A 212 -18.07 -6.88 12.81
C SER A 212 -17.48 -5.56 13.32
N MET A 213 -16.72 -4.88 12.48
CA MET A 213 -16.13 -3.57 12.80
C MET A 213 -17.04 -2.38 12.43
N GLY A 214 -18.09 -2.58 11.65
CA GLY A 214 -19.09 -1.58 11.23
C GLY A 214 -18.95 -1.23 9.77
#